data_864b09d3cc4dcf0ae9f002d5656d4425
#
_entry.id   864b09d3cc4dcf0ae9f002d5656d4425
#
_cell.length_a   1.000
_cell.length_b   1.000
_cell.length_c   1.000
_cell.angle_alpha   90.00
_cell.angle_beta   90.00
_cell.angle_gamma   90.00
#
_symmetry.space_group_name_H-M   'P 1'
#
loop_
_entity.id
_entity.type
_entity.pdbx_description
1 polymer ?
#
loop_
_entity_poly.entity_id
_entity_poly.type
_entity_poly.pdbx_seq_one_letter_code
_entity_poly.pdbx_strand_id
1 'polypeptide(L)'
;MVLDGGQSMTKPLIVVNFKTYASASGATAETLAVAMEAHSNDPARMVAVVSAFDLEAVRRAAPSLEVWSQHLDPVGQGGFTGWLEPKTAIHRGAQGTIINHAEHKVEMDHVQRLLPQLPEDFPVCGCAADLEEAKSLAEMGPTFIAVEPPELIGGDISVTTADPSIVSDTVAVVKATNPDVRVLCGAGVKNGQDVATAIKLGAEGVLLASGVTKASDVASVLNDLVSLL
;
A
#
# COMPACT_ATOMS: atom_id res chain seq x y z
N MET A 1 -21.06 23.49 26.75
CA MET A 1 -19.72 22.85 26.82
C MET A 1 -19.79 21.67 25.90
N VAL A 2 -19.45 21.90 24.62
CA VAL A 2 -19.49 20.89 23.56
C VAL A 2 -18.17 20.14 23.65
N LEU A 3 -18.20 18.84 23.94
CA LEU A 3 -17.03 17.97 23.91
C LEU A 3 -16.70 17.74 22.44
N ASP A 4 -15.62 18.36 22.02
CA ASP A 4 -14.98 18.14 20.72
C ASP A 4 -14.53 16.68 20.68
N GLY A 5 -15.21 15.88 19.86
CA GLY A 5 -14.85 14.48 19.62
C GLY A 5 -13.57 14.44 18.81
N GLY A 6 -12.43 14.45 19.50
CA GLY A 6 -11.13 14.28 18.87
C GLY A 6 -11.08 12.93 18.16
N GLN A 7 -11.31 12.93 16.84
CA GLN A 7 -10.88 11.82 16.00
C GLN A 7 -9.38 11.69 16.20
N SER A 8 -8.94 10.55 16.74
CA SER A 8 -7.54 10.18 16.74
C SER A 8 -7.11 10.18 15.27
N MET A 9 -6.39 11.21 14.85
CA MET A 9 -5.84 11.30 13.51
C MET A 9 -4.91 10.09 13.35
N THR A 10 -5.35 9.10 12.59
CA THR A 10 -4.50 7.96 12.25
C THR A 10 -3.32 8.51 11.45
N LYS A 11 -2.08 8.13 11.85
CA LYS A 11 -0.88 8.57 11.14
C LYS A 11 -0.98 8.25 9.65
N PRO A 12 -0.54 9.14 8.76
CA PRO A 12 -0.48 8.86 7.33
C PRO A 12 0.29 7.57 7.03
N LEU A 13 -0.16 6.83 6.04
CA LEU A 13 0.44 5.56 5.64
C LEU A 13 1.37 5.77 4.43
N ILE A 14 2.62 5.35 4.53
CA ILE A 14 3.57 5.31 3.42
C ILE A 14 3.86 3.85 3.08
N VAL A 15 3.26 3.38 1.99
CA VAL A 15 3.38 2.00 1.51
C VAL A 15 4.42 1.97 0.39
N VAL A 16 5.51 1.23 0.57
CA VAL A 16 6.57 1.07 -0.42
C VAL A 16 6.49 -0.32 -1.05
N ASN A 17 6.09 -0.37 -2.30
CA ASN A 17 6.06 -1.62 -3.08
C ASN A 17 7.46 -1.92 -3.63
N PHE A 18 8.08 -3.00 -3.15
CA PHE A 18 9.42 -3.43 -3.56
C PHE A 18 9.45 -4.00 -4.98
N LYS A 19 8.27 -4.42 -5.49
CA LYS A 19 8.14 -5.07 -6.80
C LYS A 19 9.14 -6.24 -6.93
N THR A 20 9.75 -6.37 -8.09
CA THR A 20 10.83 -7.33 -8.37
C THR A 20 12.13 -6.64 -8.76
N TYR A 21 12.34 -5.41 -8.25
CA TYR A 21 13.58 -4.69 -8.52
C TYR A 21 14.77 -5.35 -7.83
N ALA A 22 15.90 -5.47 -8.54
CA ALA A 22 17.15 -6.02 -7.98
C ALA A 22 17.63 -5.24 -6.73
N SER A 23 17.31 -3.95 -6.65
CA SER A 23 17.59 -3.09 -5.49
C SER A 23 16.67 -3.33 -4.28
N ALA A 24 15.64 -4.19 -4.42
CA ALA A 24 14.64 -4.45 -3.41
C ALA A 24 14.20 -5.93 -3.40
N SER A 25 15.12 -6.86 -3.69
CA SER A 25 14.89 -8.31 -3.66
C SER A 25 16.03 -9.04 -2.97
N GLY A 26 15.75 -10.11 -2.24
CA GLY A 26 16.76 -10.86 -1.48
C GLY A 26 17.44 -9.99 -0.42
N ALA A 27 18.76 -10.06 -0.31
CA ALA A 27 19.52 -9.31 0.69
C ALA A 27 19.33 -7.77 0.59
N THR A 28 19.06 -7.25 -0.61
CA THR A 28 18.78 -5.82 -0.78
C THR A 28 17.39 -5.45 -0.27
N ALA A 29 16.41 -6.35 -0.30
CA ALA A 29 15.11 -6.15 0.34
C ALA A 29 15.25 -6.06 1.87
N GLU A 30 16.05 -6.92 2.48
CA GLU A 30 16.33 -6.88 3.92
C GLU A 30 16.99 -5.54 4.31
N THR A 31 18.00 -5.10 3.56
CA THR A 31 18.71 -3.82 3.80
C THR A 31 17.76 -2.63 3.68
N LEU A 32 16.91 -2.61 2.66
CA LEU A 32 15.92 -1.55 2.47
C LEU A 32 14.87 -1.53 3.59
N ALA A 33 14.41 -2.68 4.02
CA ALA A 33 13.45 -2.79 5.11
C ALA A 33 14.02 -2.27 6.43
N VAL A 34 15.28 -2.57 6.76
CA VAL A 34 15.97 -2.02 7.94
C VAL A 34 16.06 -0.49 7.86
N ALA A 35 16.36 0.08 6.69
CA ALA A 35 16.36 1.52 6.51
C ALA A 35 14.96 2.13 6.71
N MET A 36 13.90 1.46 6.21
CA MET A 36 12.52 1.90 6.42
C MET A 36 12.09 1.79 7.89
N GLU A 37 12.49 0.74 8.59
CA GLU A 37 12.19 0.56 10.02
C GLU A 37 12.70 1.72 10.87
N ALA A 38 13.90 2.23 10.57
CA ALA A 38 14.50 3.37 11.27
C ALA A 38 13.71 4.68 11.11
N HIS A 39 12.84 4.76 10.09
CA HIS A 39 12.01 5.94 9.78
C HIS A 39 10.51 5.70 10.03
N SER A 40 10.14 4.49 10.51
CA SER A 40 8.75 4.14 10.77
C SER A 40 8.23 4.75 12.09
N ASN A 41 6.93 4.99 12.14
CA ASN A 41 6.15 5.35 13.32
C ASN A 41 6.06 6.83 13.72
N ASP A 42 6.88 7.73 13.19
CA ASP A 42 6.69 9.17 13.44
C ASP A 42 7.34 10.02 12.33
N PRO A 43 6.59 10.93 11.68
CA PRO A 43 5.14 11.21 11.80
C PRO A 43 4.23 10.26 11.01
N ALA A 44 4.77 9.36 10.17
CA ALA A 44 4.04 8.42 9.33
C ALA A 44 4.27 6.96 9.74
N ARG A 45 3.32 6.09 9.41
CA ARG A 45 3.46 4.63 9.48
C ARG A 45 3.98 4.12 8.14
N MET A 46 5.11 3.43 8.14
CA MET A 46 5.70 2.86 6.92
C MET A 46 5.39 1.37 6.79
N VAL A 47 5.13 0.94 5.55
CA VAL A 47 4.84 -0.44 5.20
C VAL A 47 5.73 -0.86 4.03
N ALA A 48 6.42 -1.99 4.17
CA ALA A 48 7.12 -2.65 3.06
C ALA A 48 6.21 -3.70 2.43
N VAL A 49 5.97 -3.60 1.12
CA VAL A 49 5.22 -4.62 0.36
C VAL A 49 6.22 -5.44 -0.45
N VAL A 50 6.40 -6.69 -0.06
CA VAL A 50 7.49 -7.53 -0.54
C VAL A 50 7.01 -8.77 -1.28
N SER A 51 7.91 -9.34 -2.10
CA SER A 51 7.71 -10.65 -2.70
C SER A 51 7.47 -11.73 -1.63
N ALA A 52 6.63 -12.71 -1.94
CA ALA A 52 6.41 -13.86 -1.07
C ALA A 52 7.72 -14.61 -0.73
N PHE A 53 8.72 -14.57 -1.62
CA PHE A 53 10.05 -15.18 -1.40
C PHE A 53 10.89 -14.44 -0.36
N ASP A 54 10.68 -13.14 -0.19
CA ASP A 54 11.46 -12.28 0.72
C ASP A 54 10.75 -12.05 2.06
N LEU A 55 9.47 -12.39 2.16
CA LEU A 55 8.58 -12.04 3.26
C LEU A 55 9.15 -12.39 4.64
N GLU A 56 9.55 -13.64 4.85
CA GLU A 56 10.08 -14.11 6.15
C GLU A 56 11.45 -13.50 6.45
N ALA A 57 12.31 -13.35 5.43
CA ALA A 57 13.63 -12.76 5.60
C ALA A 57 13.53 -11.27 6.01
N VAL A 58 12.67 -10.52 5.31
CA VAL A 58 12.41 -9.10 5.61
C VAL A 58 11.79 -8.94 7.01
N ARG A 59 10.79 -9.75 7.37
CA ARG A 59 10.20 -9.73 8.73
C ARG A 59 11.22 -9.99 9.82
N ARG A 60 12.19 -10.85 9.57
CA ARG A 60 13.26 -11.15 10.53
C ARG A 60 14.30 -10.03 10.61
N ALA A 61 14.63 -9.41 9.47
CA ALA A 61 15.61 -8.33 9.40
C ALA A 61 15.09 -7.01 10.01
N ALA A 62 13.80 -6.72 9.83
CA ALA A 62 13.12 -5.50 10.30
C ALA A 62 11.87 -5.87 11.14
N PRO A 63 12.02 -6.35 12.37
CA PRO A 63 10.93 -6.92 13.16
C PRO A 63 9.86 -5.90 13.59
N SER A 64 10.18 -4.63 13.66
CA SER A 64 9.24 -3.55 14.01
C SER A 64 8.58 -2.89 12.80
N LEU A 65 9.07 -3.17 11.57
CA LEU A 65 8.46 -2.67 10.35
C LEU A 65 7.22 -3.51 10.02
N GLU A 66 6.16 -2.84 9.58
CA GLU A 66 5.00 -3.53 9.02
C GLU A 66 5.31 -4.05 7.61
N VAL A 67 5.08 -5.35 7.37
CA VAL A 67 5.42 -6.00 6.10
C VAL A 67 4.19 -6.68 5.50
N TRP A 68 3.85 -6.33 4.25
CA TRP A 68 2.74 -6.88 3.50
C TRP A 68 3.23 -7.75 2.34
N SER A 69 2.36 -8.68 1.91
CA SER A 69 2.55 -9.44 0.69
C SER A 69 2.14 -8.62 -0.54
N GLN A 70 2.80 -8.87 -1.69
CA GLN A 70 2.43 -8.24 -2.97
C GLN A 70 1.16 -8.84 -3.59
N HIS A 71 0.74 -10.02 -3.16
CA HIS A 71 -0.42 -10.74 -3.67
C HIS A 71 -0.79 -11.88 -2.72
N LEU A 72 -2.06 -12.26 -2.70
CA LEU A 72 -2.56 -13.48 -2.09
C LEU A 72 -3.66 -14.07 -2.97
N ASP A 73 -3.77 -15.40 -2.95
CA ASP A 73 -4.78 -16.14 -3.70
C ASP A 73 -5.92 -16.60 -2.79
N PRO A 74 -7.19 -16.62 -3.27
CA PRO A 74 -8.35 -17.07 -2.49
C PRO A 74 -8.42 -18.60 -2.41
N VAL A 75 -7.38 -19.23 -1.87
CA VAL A 75 -7.27 -20.68 -1.72
C VAL A 75 -7.00 -21.05 -0.27
N GLY A 76 -7.42 -22.24 0.12
CA GLY A 76 -7.07 -22.83 1.40
C GLY A 76 -5.92 -23.82 1.27
N GLN A 77 -5.64 -24.54 2.35
CA GLN A 77 -4.68 -25.65 2.33
C GLN A 77 -5.19 -26.79 1.46
N GLY A 78 -4.31 -27.33 0.59
CA GLY A 78 -4.69 -28.43 -0.30
C GLY A 78 -3.87 -28.51 -1.59
N GLY A 79 -4.52 -28.90 -2.68
CA GLY A 79 -3.93 -29.12 -3.99
C GLY A 79 -3.77 -27.83 -4.81
N PHE A 80 -3.05 -26.84 -4.30
CA PHE A 80 -2.89 -25.50 -4.88
C PHE A 80 -1.42 -25.18 -5.15
N THR A 81 -0.73 -26.06 -5.90
CA THR A 81 0.68 -25.85 -6.23
C THR A 81 0.90 -24.53 -6.97
N GLY A 82 1.80 -23.68 -6.44
CA GLY A 82 2.16 -22.38 -7.03
C GLY A 82 1.29 -21.20 -6.60
N TRP A 83 0.22 -21.44 -5.83
CA TRP A 83 -0.64 -20.38 -5.32
C TRP A 83 -0.13 -19.83 -3.97
N LEU A 84 -0.42 -18.57 -3.71
CA LEU A 84 -0.02 -17.87 -2.48
C LEU A 84 -1.15 -17.96 -1.44
N GLU A 85 -1.14 -19.00 -0.65
CA GLU A 85 -2.18 -19.31 0.34
C GLU A 85 -2.09 -18.33 1.53
N PRO A 86 -3.22 -17.68 1.94
CA PRO A 86 -3.24 -16.63 2.95
C PRO A 86 -2.69 -17.02 4.33
N LYS A 87 -3.09 -18.19 4.86
CA LYS A 87 -2.62 -18.64 6.18
C LYS A 87 -1.11 -18.89 6.20
N THR A 88 -0.56 -19.41 5.12
CA THR A 88 0.88 -19.58 4.97
C THR A 88 1.60 -18.25 4.96
N ALA A 89 1.08 -17.25 4.21
CA ALA A 89 1.66 -15.91 4.18
C ALA A 89 1.66 -15.26 5.58
N ILE A 90 0.54 -15.36 6.30
CA ILE A 90 0.42 -14.84 7.68
C ILE A 90 1.41 -15.55 8.62
N HIS A 91 1.55 -16.87 8.54
CA HIS A 91 2.53 -17.62 9.33
C HIS A 91 3.99 -17.23 9.00
N ARG A 92 4.25 -16.78 7.78
CA ARG A 92 5.56 -16.26 7.35
C ARG A 92 5.75 -14.78 7.68
N GLY A 93 4.77 -14.16 8.32
CA GLY A 93 4.85 -12.81 8.87
C GLY A 93 4.21 -11.72 8.03
N ALA A 94 3.38 -12.06 7.03
CA ALA A 94 2.55 -11.06 6.36
C ALA A 94 1.59 -10.43 7.37
N GLN A 95 1.59 -9.10 7.42
CA GLN A 95 0.71 -8.29 8.27
C GLN A 95 -0.34 -7.53 7.45
N GLY A 96 -0.39 -7.79 6.15
CA GLY A 96 -1.31 -7.22 5.18
C GLY A 96 -0.98 -7.69 3.76
N THR A 97 -1.72 -7.21 2.78
CA THR A 97 -1.46 -7.47 1.36
C THR A 97 -1.93 -6.33 0.48
N ILE A 98 -1.28 -6.16 -0.67
CA ILE A 98 -1.93 -5.48 -1.80
C ILE A 98 -2.57 -6.54 -2.70
N ILE A 99 -3.57 -6.14 -3.49
CA ILE A 99 -4.25 -7.00 -4.45
C ILE A 99 -4.67 -6.20 -5.68
N ASN A 100 -4.80 -6.84 -6.82
CA ASN A 100 -5.24 -6.22 -8.06
C ASN A 100 -4.32 -5.10 -8.57
N HIS A 101 -3.04 -5.14 -8.25
CA HIS A 101 -2.06 -4.16 -8.75
C HIS A 101 -2.03 -4.17 -10.28
N ALA A 102 -1.78 -3.03 -10.93
CA ALA A 102 -1.78 -2.91 -12.40
C ALA A 102 -0.85 -3.90 -13.11
N GLU A 103 0.25 -4.30 -12.46
CA GLU A 103 1.19 -5.30 -12.99
C GLU A 103 0.70 -6.76 -12.79
N HIS A 104 -0.33 -6.98 -11.99
CA HIS A 104 -0.91 -8.30 -11.71
C HIS A 104 -2.40 -8.16 -11.39
N LYS A 105 -3.19 -7.81 -12.41
CA LYS A 105 -4.64 -7.70 -12.31
C LYS A 105 -5.29 -9.05 -12.05
N VAL A 106 -6.36 -9.02 -11.27
CA VAL A 106 -7.21 -10.18 -10.98
C VAL A 106 -8.67 -9.86 -11.29
N GLU A 107 -9.49 -10.88 -11.48
CA GLU A 107 -10.94 -10.71 -11.57
C GLU A 107 -11.51 -10.25 -10.22
N MET A 108 -12.56 -9.44 -10.22
CA MET A 108 -13.20 -8.95 -8.99
C MET A 108 -13.68 -10.11 -8.08
N ASP A 109 -14.09 -11.25 -8.65
CA ASP A 109 -14.42 -12.48 -7.92
C ASP A 109 -13.23 -13.00 -7.07
N HIS A 110 -11.99 -12.82 -7.54
CA HIS A 110 -10.80 -13.16 -6.75
C HIS A 110 -10.74 -12.34 -5.45
N VAL A 111 -10.94 -11.03 -5.54
CA VAL A 111 -10.95 -10.14 -4.36
C VAL A 111 -12.10 -10.51 -3.43
N GLN A 112 -13.29 -10.68 -3.98
CA GLN A 112 -14.49 -11.04 -3.22
C GLN A 112 -14.33 -12.36 -2.44
N ARG A 113 -13.65 -13.36 -3.02
CA ARG A 113 -13.37 -14.63 -2.36
C ARG A 113 -12.18 -14.58 -1.41
N LEU A 114 -11.23 -13.66 -1.60
CA LEU A 114 -10.07 -13.52 -0.73
C LEU A 114 -10.42 -12.88 0.61
N LEU A 115 -11.15 -11.76 0.60
CA LEU A 115 -11.43 -10.97 1.80
C LEU A 115 -11.99 -11.80 2.98
N PRO A 116 -12.98 -12.68 2.82
CA PRO A 116 -13.53 -13.45 3.94
C PRO A 116 -12.60 -14.56 4.46
N GLN A 117 -11.47 -14.84 3.79
CA GLN A 117 -10.47 -15.82 4.25
C GLN A 117 -9.39 -15.18 5.14
N LEU A 118 -9.36 -13.86 5.24
CA LEU A 118 -8.40 -13.09 6.01
C LEU A 118 -8.96 -12.72 7.39
N PRO A 119 -8.12 -12.57 8.41
CA PRO A 119 -8.55 -11.99 9.68
C PRO A 119 -9.16 -10.60 9.50
N GLU A 120 -10.12 -10.22 10.34
CA GLU A 120 -10.83 -8.93 10.28
C GLU A 120 -9.88 -7.73 10.38
N ASP A 121 -8.80 -7.87 11.15
CA ASP A 121 -7.76 -6.86 11.36
C ASP A 121 -6.59 -6.95 10.37
N PHE A 122 -6.66 -7.82 9.35
CA PHE A 122 -5.61 -7.97 8.34
C PHE A 122 -5.83 -6.98 7.18
N PRO A 123 -4.98 -5.93 7.07
CA PRO A 123 -5.17 -4.90 6.05
C PRO A 123 -5.06 -5.45 4.63
N VAL A 124 -6.02 -5.09 3.79
CA VAL A 124 -5.99 -5.35 2.36
C VAL A 124 -6.06 -4.01 1.61
N CYS A 125 -5.12 -3.78 0.72
CA CYS A 125 -5.13 -2.61 -0.17
C CYS A 125 -5.43 -3.06 -1.61
N GLY A 126 -6.65 -2.78 -2.09
CA GLY A 126 -7.03 -2.98 -3.48
C GLY A 126 -6.47 -1.86 -4.36
N CYS A 127 -5.76 -2.21 -5.43
CA CYS A 127 -5.27 -1.22 -6.40
C CYS A 127 -6.32 -1.01 -7.50
N ALA A 128 -6.69 0.24 -7.77
CA ALA A 128 -7.66 0.64 -8.77
C ALA A 128 -7.02 1.49 -9.87
N ALA A 129 -7.30 1.18 -11.12
CA ALA A 129 -6.81 1.93 -12.27
C ALA A 129 -7.63 3.22 -12.51
N ASP A 130 -8.91 3.21 -12.13
CA ASP A 130 -9.86 4.29 -12.36
C ASP A 130 -10.97 4.33 -11.28
N LEU A 131 -11.89 5.27 -11.43
CA LEU A 131 -13.01 5.49 -10.49
C LEU A 131 -14.02 4.33 -10.46
N GLU A 132 -14.25 3.66 -11.57
CA GLU A 132 -15.19 2.55 -11.68
C GLU A 132 -14.65 1.33 -10.91
N GLU A 133 -13.38 1.03 -11.12
CA GLU A 133 -12.69 -0.04 -10.40
C GLU A 133 -12.58 0.28 -8.90
N ALA A 134 -12.27 1.54 -8.53
CA ALA A 134 -12.24 1.98 -7.14
C ALA A 134 -13.59 1.80 -6.44
N LYS A 135 -14.70 2.15 -7.14
CA LYS A 135 -16.04 1.93 -6.63
C LYS A 135 -16.34 0.45 -6.43
N SER A 136 -16.04 -0.38 -7.44
CA SER A 136 -16.27 -1.83 -7.38
C SER A 136 -15.51 -2.49 -6.23
N LEU A 137 -14.27 -2.07 -6.00
CA LEU A 137 -13.48 -2.53 -4.84
C LEU A 137 -14.07 -2.02 -3.52
N ALA A 138 -14.52 -0.76 -3.45
CA ALA A 138 -15.12 -0.20 -2.23
C ALA A 138 -16.38 -0.95 -1.78
N GLU A 139 -17.19 -1.44 -2.73
CA GLU A 139 -18.37 -2.28 -2.46
C GLU A 139 -17.99 -3.61 -1.76
N MET A 140 -16.78 -4.12 -1.99
CA MET A 140 -16.26 -5.33 -1.35
C MET A 140 -15.67 -5.08 0.04
N GLY A 141 -15.29 -3.83 0.36
CA GLY A 141 -14.84 -3.41 1.68
C GLY A 141 -13.41 -3.81 2.05
N PRO A 142 -12.38 -3.67 1.17
CA PRO A 142 -10.99 -3.77 1.61
C PRO A 142 -10.67 -2.64 2.59
N THR A 143 -9.59 -2.77 3.35
CA THR A 143 -9.16 -1.71 4.29
C THR A 143 -8.76 -0.43 3.57
N PHE A 144 -8.06 -0.58 2.44
CA PHE A 144 -7.56 0.52 1.62
C PHE A 144 -7.86 0.31 0.14
N ILE A 145 -7.96 1.42 -0.59
CA ILE A 145 -7.91 1.45 -2.05
C ILE A 145 -6.79 2.41 -2.46
N ALA A 146 -5.85 1.93 -3.27
CA ALA A 146 -4.83 2.76 -3.89
C ALA A 146 -5.25 3.07 -5.33
N VAL A 147 -5.38 4.37 -5.67
CA VAL A 147 -5.65 4.77 -7.05
C VAL A 147 -4.34 4.92 -7.81
N GLU A 148 -4.20 4.15 -8.87
CA GLU A 148 -2.98 4.06 -9.69
C GLU A 148 -3.33 4.16 -11.18
N PRO A 149 -3.53 5.38 -11.75
CA PRO A 149 -3.70 5.54 -13.19
C PRO A 149 -2.54 4.87 -13.93
N PRO A 150 -2.78 3.88 -14.82
CA PRO A 150 -1.71 3.07 -15.42
C PRO A 150 -0.66 3.88 -16.16
N GLU A 151 -1.06 4.99 -16.77
CA GLU A 151 -0.19 5.91 -17.52
C GLU A 151 0.82 6.66 -16.66
N LEU A 152 0.60 6.73 -15.34
CA LEU A 152 1.49 7.40 -14.39
C LEU A 152 2.35 6.42 -13.58
N ILE A 153 2.10 5.11 -13.68
CA ILE A 153 2.87 4.09 -12.97
C ILE A 153 4.30 4.03 -13.51
N GLY A 154 5.27 4.19 -12.63
CA GLY A 154 6.70 4.19 -12.98
C GLY A 154 7.15 5.42 -13.78
N GLY A 155 6.26 6.39 -14.00
CA GLY A 155 6.52 7.66 -14.65
C GLY A 155 7.26 8.66 -13.75
N ASP A 156 7.58 9.81 -14.35
CA ASP A 156 8.31 10.91 -13.67
C ASP A 156 7.39 11.98 -13.10
N ILE A 157 6.08 11.89 -13.35
CA ILE A 157 5.09 12.87 -12.90
C ILE A 157 4.16 12.19 -11.90
N SER A 158 4.00 12.79 -10.71
CA SER A 158 3.03 12.34 -9.71
C SER A 158 1.60 12.62 -10.17
N VAL A 159 0.67 11.73 -9.82
CA VAL A 159 -0.77 11.96 -10.02
C VAL A 159 -1.22 13.25 -9.32
N THR A 160 -0.64 13.60 -8.18
CA THR A 160 -0.93 14.84 -7.46
C THR A 160 -0.57 16.10 -8.23
N THR A 161 0.32 15.98 -9.21
CA THR A 161 0.76 17.07 -10.11
C THR A 161 0.09 16.99 -11.48
N ALA A 162 -0.05 15.77 -12.04
CA ALA A 162 -0.60 15.55 -13.38
C ALA A 162 -2.11 15.83 -13.41
N ASP A 163 -2.85 15.24 -12.48
CA ASP A 163 -4.29 15.44 -12.32
C ASP A 163 -4.72 15.19 -10.86
N PRO A 164 -4.67 16.23 -10.01
CA PRO A 164 -5.08 16.13 -8.63
C PRO A 164 -6.54 15.69 -8.43
N SER A 165 -7.41 15.91 -9.44
CA SER A 165 -8.82 15.54 -9.35
C SER A 165 -9.02 14.03 -9.27
N ILE A 166 -8.13 13.23 -9.87
CA ILE A 166 -8.17 11.77 -9.78
C ILE A 166 -8.15 11.32 -8.30
N VAL A 167 -7.32 11.93 -7.48
CA VAL A 167 -7.23 11.57 -6.05
C VAL A 167 -8.50 12.01 -5.30
N SER A 168 -8.92 13.27 -5.44
CA SER A 168 -10.11 13.79 -4.74
C SER A 168 -11.40 13.10 -5.18
N ASP A 169 -11.56 12.81 -6.46
CA ASP A 169 -12.73 12.13 -6.99
C ASP A 169 -12.77 10.66 -6.54
N THR A 170 -11.61 10.00 -6.49
CA THR A 170 -11.52 8.64 -5.90
C THR A 170 -11.93 8.66 -4.43
N VAL A 171 -11.42 9.61 -3.64
CA VAL A 171 -11.81 9.75 -2.23
C VAL A 171 -13.34 9.94 -2.12
N ALA A 172 -13.92 10.82 -2.94
CA ALA A 172 -15.35 11.08 -2.92
C ALA A 172 -16.18 9.83 -3.28
N VAL A 173 -15.81 9.12 -4.34
CA VAL A 173 -16.51 7.90 -4.79
C VAL A 173 -16.39 6.77 -3.75
N VAL A 174 -15.19 6.53 -3.24
CA VAL A 174 -14.95 5.47 -2.24
C VAL A 174 -15.72 5.77 -0.97
N LYS A 175 -15.63 6.99 -0.42
CA LYS A 175 -16.32 7.36 0.82
C LYS A 175 -17.85 7.38 0.66
N ALA A 176 -18.36 7.71 -0.52
CA ALA A 176 -19.79 7.61 -0.82
C ALA A 176 -20.29 6.15 -0.91
N THR A 177 -19.43 5.23 -1.35
CA THR A 177 -19.75 3.81 -1.51
C THR A 177 -19.59 3.06 -0.18
N ASN A 178 -18.46 3.27 0.50
CA ASN A 178 -18.15 2.66 1.80
C ASN A 178 -17.27 3.63 2.62
N PRO A 179 -17.81 4.30 3.65
CA PRO A 179 -17.09 5.30 4.42
C PRO A 179 -15.92 4.73 5.26
N ASP A 180 -15.92 3.42 5.53
CA ASP A 180 -14.86 2.77 6.31
C ASP A 180 -13.62 2.47 5.47
N VAL A 181 -13.74 2.40 4.13
CA VAL A 181 -12.62 2.18 3.22
C VAL A 181 -11.78 3.45 3.11
N ARG A 182 -10.46 3.31 3.21
CA ARG A 182 -9.48 4.38 3.21
C ARG A 182 -8.80 4.47 1.85
N VAL A 183 -8.41 5.68 1.42
CA VAL A 183 -7.80 5.88 0.09
C VAL A 183 -6.33 6.22 0.22
N LEU A 184 -5.51 5.57 -0.62
CA LEU A 184 -4.09 5.89 -0.82
C LEU A 184 -3.90 6.47 -2.23
N CYS A 185 -3.00 7.45 -2.35
CA CYS A 185 -2.55 7.94 -3.64
C CYS A 185 -1.40 7.03 -4.14
N GLY A 186 -1.58 6.38 -5.31
CA GLY A 186 -0.76 5.23 -5.71
C GLY A 186 0.18 5.44 -6.89
N ALA A 187 0.23 6.61 -7.56
CA ALA A 187 1.05 6.75 -8.75
C ALA A 187 1.99 7.97 -8.71
N GLY A 188 3.26 7.74 -9.07
CA GLY A 188 4.26 8.77 -9.32
C GLY A 188 4.75 9.56 -8.11
N VAL A 189 4.38 9.19 -6.88
CA VAL A 189 4.81 9.87 -5.64
C VAL A 189 6.32 9.72 -5.45
N LYS A 190 7.04 10.84 -5.24
CA LYS A 190 8.50 10.85 -5.15
C LYS A 190 9.08 11.62 -3.97
N ASN A 191 8.33 12.55 -3.39
CA ASN A 191 8.83 13.50 -2.40
C ASN A 191 7.75 13.88 -1.37
N GLY A 192 8.16 14.60 -0.32
CA GLY A 192 7.26 15.03 0.74
C GLY A 192 6.15 15.97 0.27
N GLN A 193 6.39 16.77 -0.78
CA GLN A 193 5.34 17.63 -1.34
C GLN A 193 4.22 16.83 -1.98
N ASP A 194 4.54 15.72 -2.68
CA ASP A 194 3.55 14.81 -3.24
C ASP A 194 2.72 14.18 -2.12
N VAL A 195 3.38 13.72 -1.04
CA VAL A 195 2.70 13.14 0.13
C VAL A 195 1.76 14.16 0.77
N ALA A 196 2.24 15.36 1.09
CA ALA A 196 1.42 16.42 1.69
C ALA A 196 0.23 16.81 0.79
N THR A 197 0.43 16.83 -0.53
CA THR A 197 -0.64 17.13 -1.49
C THR A 197 -1.67 16.00 -1.51
N ALA A 198 -1.25 14.73 -1.51
CA ALA A 198 -2.18 13.59 -1.43
C ALA A 198 -3.05 13.64 -0.17
N ILE A 199 -2.45 13.92 0.99
CA ILE A 199 -3.19 14.08 2.25
C ILE A 199 -4.18 15.25 2.18
N LYS A 200 -3.76 16.39 1.62
CA LYS A 200 -4.65 17.56 1.43
C LYS A 200 -5.84 17.26 0.52
N LEU A 201 -5.68 16.37 -0.45
CA LEU A 201 -6.74 15.91 -1.35
C LEU A 201 -7.67 14.86 -0.71
N GLY A 202 -7.42 14.48 0.54
CA GLY A 202 -8.25 13.55 1.32
C GLY A 202 -7.76 12.11 1.33
N ALA A 203 -6.62 11.79 0.70
CA ALA A 203 -5.99 10.49 0.86
C ALA A 203 -5.45 10.32 2.29
N GLU A 204 -5.41 9.10 2.79
CA GLU A 204 -4.89 8.77 4.13
C GLU A 204 -3.45 8.24 4.07
N GLY A 205 -2.81 8.35 2.91
CA GLY A 205 -1.43 7.96 2.67
C GLY A 205 -1.12 7.81 1.19
N VAL A 206 0.02 7.19 0.93
CA VAL A 206 0.53 6.97 -0.44
C VAL A 206 1.02 5.54 -0.62
N LEU A 207 0.97 5.05 -1.87
CA LEU A 207 1.62 3.82 -2.31
C LEU A 207 2.60 4.17 -3.43
N LEU A 208 3.88 3.84 -3.22
CA LEU A 208 4.95 4.17 -4.16
C LEU A 208 5.95 3.01 -4.29
N ALA A 209 6.85 3.09 -5.25
CA ALA A 209 7.87 2.07 -5.49
C ALA A 209 9.24 2.69 -5.81
N SER A 210 9.47 3.07 -7.08
CA SER A 210 10.78 3.46 -7.59
C SER A 210 11.39 4.69 -6.90
N GLY A 211 10.58 5.59 -6.37
CA GLY A 211 11.06 6.75 -5.61
C GLY A 211 11.93 6.36 -4.41
N VAL A 212 11.62 5.22 -3.77
CA VAL A 212 12.41 4.67 -2.65
C VAL A 212 13.33 3.55 -3.12
N THR A 213 12.79 2.54 -3.84
CA THR A 213 13.54 1.32 -4.17
C THR A 213 14.73 1.54 -5.10
N LYS A 214 14.73 2.63 -5.88
CA LYS A 214 15.83 3.02 -6.80
C LYS A 214 16.61 4.23 -6.31
N ALA A 215 16.34 4.73 -5.10
CA ALA A 215 17.06 5.88 -4.55
C ALA A 215 18.54 5.54 -4.32
N SER A 216 19.41 6.46 -4.68
CA SER A 216 20.84 6.38 -4.35
C SER A 216 21.11 6.64 -2.87
N ASP A 217 20.25 7.45 -2.21
CA ASP A 217 20.27 7.74 -0.79
C ASP A 217 18.84 7.51 -0.23
N VAL A 218 18.59 6.28 0.22
CA VAL A 218 17.29 5.85 0.76
C VAL A 218 16.90 6.66 1.99
N ALA A 219 17.85 6.92 2.91
CA ALA A 219 17.57 7.65 4.15
C ALA A 219 17.10 9.09 3.86
N SER A 220 17.76 9.76 2.91
CA SER A 220 17.38 11.12 2.49
C SER A 220 15.95 11.13 1.90
N VAL A 221 15.61 10.16 1.05
CA VAL A 221 14.27 10.06 0.45
C VAL A 221 13.21 9.76 1.53
N LEU A 222 13.46 8.83 2.44
CA LEU A 222 12.51 8.51 3.51
C LEU A 222 12.27 9.70 4.44
N ASN A 223 13.31 10.45 4.78
CA ASN A 223 13.19 11.70 5.54
C ASN A 223 12.35 12.76 4.79
N ASP A 224 12.60 12.91 3.48
CA ASP A 224 11.87 13.87 2.66
C ASP A 224 10.38 13.52 2.57
N LEU A 225 10.03 12.25 2.36
CA LEU A 225 8.64 11.79 2.27
C LEU A 225 7.79 12.17 3.49
N VAL A 226 8.38 12.25 4.67
CA VAL A 226 7.67 12.61 5.93
C VAL A 226 7.86 14.07 6.36
N SER A 227 8.67 14.83 5.65
CA SER A 227 9.14 16.17 6.06
C SER A 227 8.04 17.23 6.16
N LEU A 228 6.89 17.00 5.51
CA LEU A 228 5.75 17.94 5.45
C LEU A 228 4.47 17.38 6.09
N LEU A 229 4.58 16.31 6.89
CA LEU A 229 3.47 15.67 7.63
C LEU A 229 3.34 16.21 9.06
#